data_7aa30755991c554be609dc6870a38dac
#
_entry.id   7aa30755991c554be609dc6870a38dac
#
_cell.length_a   1.000
_cell.length_b   1.000
_cell.length_c   1.000
_cell.angle_alpha   90.00
_cell.angle_beta   90.00
_cell.angle_gamma   90.00
#
_symmetry.space_group_name_H-M   'P 1'
#
loop_
_entity.id
_entity.type
_entity.pdbx_description
1 polymer ?
#
loop_
_entity_poly.entity_id
_entity_poly.type
_entity_poly.pdbx_seq_one_letter_code
_entity_poly.pdbx_strand_id
1 'polypeptide(L)'
;KNLFSDLSFTIGPKDRLAVLGINGSGKSTLLAVLAEREKVDSGLIRRQKNLTLSLLLQRPQLGDETVSGAVGEKWEGRAAMDRLGLASLSDKKISSLSGGEQKRAALAAILHDQNADLLLLDEPTNHLDIEGIEYLETVMTNFAGAVVFVSHDRHLINRVATKTLEIATDGCYMTEGGYQEHLAAKAD
;
A
#
# COMPACT_ATOMS: atom_id res chain seq x y z
N LYS A 1 -12.93 21.03 -1.70
CA LYS A 1 -12.81 20.43 -3.04
C LYS A 1 -13.33 19.01 -2.95
N ASN A 2 -14.40 18.66 -3.67
CA ASN A 2 -14.83 17.27 -3.76
C ASN A 2 -13.72 16.46 -4.44
N LEU A 3 -13.26 15.40 -3.79
CA LEU A 3 -12.24 14.50 -4.32
C LEU A 3 -12.88 13.28 -4.99
N PHE A 4 -13.90 12.71 -4.36
CA PHE A 4 -14.73 11.63 -4.92
C PHE A 4 -16.10 11.64 -4.25
N SER A 5 -17.14 11.17 -4.95
CA SER A 5 -18.51 10.98 -4.46
C SER A 5 -19.06 9.64 -4.95
N ASP A 6 -20.13 9.19 -4.29
CA ASP A 6 -20.88 7.98 -4.65
C ASP A 6 -20.01 6.70 -4.74
N LEU A 7 -18.93 6.66 -3.95
CA LEU A 7 -18.03 5.52 -3.88
C LEU A 7 -18.59 4.47 -2.94
N SER A 8 -18.93 3.29 -3.48
CA SER A 8 -19.40 2.15 -2.71
C SER A 8 -18.66 0.89 -3.12
N PHE A 9 -17.93 0.26 -2.18
CA PHE A 9 -17.22 -0.98 -2.42
C PHE A 9 -16.98 -1.76 -1.12
N THR A 10 -16.59 -3.01 -1.27
CA THR A 10 -16.24 -3.89 -0.14
C THR A 10 -14.86 -4.48 -0.35
N ILE A 11 -14.07 -4.51 0.71
CA ILE A 11 -12.77 -5.18 0.75
C ILE A 11 -12.96 -6.45 1.58
N GLY A 12 -12.79 -7.59 0.95
CA GLY A 12 -12.83 -8.90 1.60
C GLY A 12 -11.45 -9.41 2.00
N PRO A 13 -11.38 -10.48 2.82
CA PRO A 13 -10.13 -11.16 3.10
C PRO A 13 -9.45 -11.60 1.80
N LYS A 14 -8.13 -11.41 1.72
CA LYS A 14 -7.31 -11.72 0.54
C LYS A 14 -7.57 -10.86 -0.71
N ASP A 15 -8.41 -9.85 -0.66
CA ASP A 15 -8.51 -8.89 -1.77
C ASP A 15 -7.20 -8.13 -1.95
N ARG A 16 -6.85 -7.88 -3.21
CA ARG A 16 -5.73 -7.05 -3.65
C ARG A 16 -6.32 -5.92 -4.49
N LEU A 17 -6.67 -4.83 -3.81
CA LEU A 17 -7.33 -3.69 -4.44
C LEU A 17 -6.31 -2.66 -4.90
N ALA A 18 -6.13 -2.52 -6.21
CA ALA A 18 -5.37 -1.43 -6.80
C ALA A 18 -6.24 -0.17 -6.91
N VAL A 19 -5.73 0.97 -6.46
CA VAL A 19 -6.41 2.26 -6.59
C VAL A 19 -5.70 3.10 -7.64
N LEU A 20 -6.42 3.43 -8.70
CA LEU A 20 -5.96 4.20 -9.85
C LEU A 20 -6.59 5.60 -9.86
N GLY A 21 -6.01 6.49 -10.63
CA GLY A 21 -6.52 7.84 -10.86
C GLY A 21 -5.39 8.83 -11.11
N ILE A 22 -5.74 9.97 -11.66
CA ILE A 22 -4.78 11.06 -11.91
C ILE A 22 -4.23 11.63 -10.60
N ASN A 23 -3.12 12.36 -10.66
CA ASN A 23 -2.58 13.04 -9.49
C ASN A 23 -3.59 14.06 -8.95
N GLY A 24 -3.80 14.04 -7.63
CA GLY A 24 -4.78 14.89 -6.95
C GLY A 24 -6.23 14.41 -7.03
N SER A 25 -6.51 13.19 -7.54
CA SER A 25 -7.87 12.62 -7.57
C SER A 25 -8.38 12.15 -6.19
N GLY A 26 -7.52 12.07 -5.17
CA GLY A 26 -7.92 11.67 -3.82
C GLY A 26 -7.48 10.26 -3.42
N LYS A 27 -6.61 9.60 -4.17
CA LYS A 27 -6.11 8.23 -3.85
C LYS A 27 -5.52 8.12 -2.44
N SER A 28 -4.57 8.99 -2.12
CA SER A 28 -3.95 9.03 -0.77
C SER A 28 -4.96 9.41 0.32
N THR A 29 -5.93 10.28 -0.02
CA THR A 29 -7.03 10.63 0.88
C THR A 29 -7.93 9.41 1.15
N LEU A 30 -8.22 8.60 0.13
CA LEU A 30 -8.96 7.35 0.32
C LEU A 30 -8.23 6.41 1.27
N LEU A 31 -6.91 6.24 1.11
CA LEU A 31 -6.12 5.44 2.07
C LEU A 31 -6.17 6.03 3.49
N ALA A 32 -6.08 7.36 3.63
CA ALA A 32 -6.18 8.02 4.92
C ALA A 32 -7.56 7.85 5.57
N VAL A 33 -8.63 7.87 4.78
CA VAL A 33 -10.01 7.58 5.22
C VAL A 33 -10.13 6.11 5.65
N LEU A 34 -9.61 5.17 4.87
CA LEU A 34 -9.57 3.75 5.25
C LEU A 34 -8.75 3.50 6.52
N ALA A 35 -7.75 4.32 6.79
CA ALA A 35 -6.92 4.26 7.99
C ALA A 35 -7.48 5.08 9.19
N GLU A 36 -8.68 5.66 9.09
CA GLU A 36 -9.29 6.55 10.10
C GLU A 36 -8.50 7.82 10.42
N ARG A 37 -7.59 8.21 9.56
CA ARG A 37 -6.84 9.46 9.72
C ARG A 37 -7.59 10.68 9.18
N GLU A 38 -8.54 10.44 8.27
CA GLU A 38 -9.42 11.44 7.69
C GLU A 38 -10.88 10.99 7.82
N LYS A 39 -11.79 11.95 7.94
CA LYS A 39 -13.23 11.68 8.00
C LYS A 39 -13.88 11.88 6.64
N VAL A 40 -14.90 11.11 6.35
CA VAL A 40 -15.79 11.35 5.21
C VAL A 40 -16.78 12.47 5.54
N ASP A 41 -17.09 13.30 4.55
CA ASP A 41 -18.12 14.34 4.70
C ASP A 41 -19.53 13.72 4.78
N SER A 42 -19.73 12.59 4.10
CA SER A 42 -21.01 11.85 4.10
C SER A 42 -20.75 10.37 3.80
N GLY A 43 -21.73 9.53 4.09
CA GLY A 43 -21.64 8.10 3.87
C GLY A 43 -21.33 7.30 5.13
N LEU A 44 -21.08 6.01 4.95
CA LEU A 44 -20.86 5.06 6.03
C LEU A 44 -19.70 4.13 5.72
N ILE A 45 -18.77 4.02 6.66
CA ILE A 45 -17.70 3.01 6.62
C ILE A 45 -18.00 1.96 7.68
N ARG A 46 -18.14 0.71 7.25
CA ARG A 46 -18.29 -0.44 8.14
C ARG A 46 -17.00 -1.25 8.16
N ARG A 47 -16.58 -1.66 9.34
CA ARG A 47 -15.36 -2.44 9.55
C ARG A 47 -15.63 -3.65 10.42
N GLN A 48 -14.83 -4.68 10.19
CA GLN A 48 -14.78 -5.82 11.10
C GLN A 48 -14.35 -5.35 12.49
N LYS A 49 -14.93 -5.91 13.53
CA LYS A 49 -14.52 -5.64 14.91
C LYS A 49 -13.07 -6.08 15.14
N ASN A 50 -12.29 -5.23 15.79
CA ASN A 50 -10.85 -5.44 16.07
C ASN A 50 -9.96 -5.58 14.81
N LEU A 51 -10.36 -4.98 13.69
CA LEU A 51 -9.53 -4.94 12.48
C LEU A 51 -8.21 -4.21 12.79
N THR A 52 -7.11 -4.87 12.54
CA THR A 52 -5.77 -4.29 12.61
C THR A 52 -5.29 -3.90 11.22
N LEU A 53 -4.71 -2.71 11.09
CA LEU A 53 -4.21 -2.24 9.81
C LEU A 53 -2.82 -1.62 9.92
N SER A 54 -2.04 -1.75 8.87
CA SER A 54 -0.76 -1.09 8.69
C SER A 54 -0.80 -0.18 7.47
N LEU A 55 -0.28 1.04 7.62
CA LEU A 55 -0.34 2.08 6.60
C LEU A 55 1.07 2.57 6.23
N LEU A 56 1.45 2.40 4.96
CA LEU A 56 2.58 3.07 4.36
C LEU A 56 2.12 4.38 3.72
N LEU A 57 2.52 5.49 4.30
CA LEU A 57 2.31 6.83 3.73
C LEU A 57 3.34 7.15 2.65
N GLN A 58 3.01 8.07 1.76
CA GLN A 58 3.96 8.63 0.80
C GLN A 58 5.19 9.25 1.51
N ARG A 59 4.98 9.83 2.70
CA ARG A 59 6.05 10.31 3.60
C ARG A 59 5.86 9.63 4.95
N PRO A 60 6.55 8.51 5.22
CA PRO A 60 6.40 7.81 6.48
C PRO A 60 6.94 8.62 7.64
N GLN A 61 6.20 8.59 8.75
CA GLN A 61 6.65 9.12 10.03
C GLN A 61 7.21 7.95 10.84
N LEU A 62 8.52 7.84 10.85
CA LEU A 62 9.25 6.81 11.59
C LEU A 62 9.88 7.42 12.84
N GLY A 63 10.03 6.60 13.88
CA GLY A 63 10.71 6.96 15.11
C GLY A 63 12.21 7.17 14.94
N ASP A 64 12.90 7.41 16.06
CA ASP A 64 14.36 7.57 16.10
C ASP A 64 15.10 6.24 16.40
N GLU A 65 14.44 5.12 16.11
CA GLU A 65 14.99 3.76 16.25
C GLU A 65 15.93 3.42 15.08
N THR A 66 16.68 2.33 15.22
CA THR A 66 17.50 1.79 14.12
C THR A 66 16.62 1.09 13.08
N VAL A 67 17.15 0.89 11.88
CA VAL A 67 16.44 0.14 10.83
C VAL A 67 16.10 -1.27 11.30
N SER A 68 17.05 -1.98 11.92
CA SER A 68 16.82 -3.31 12.48
C SER A 68 15.81 -3.31 13.62
N GLY A 69 15.77 -2.25 14.43
CA GLY A 69 14.76 -2.08 15.49
C GLY A 69 13.35 -1.95 14.93
N ALA A 70 13.17 -1.17 13.87
CA ALA A 70 11.87 -0.97 13.22
C ALA A 70 11.39 -2.19 12.42
N VAL A 71 12.29 -2.83 11.66
CA VAL A 71 11.96 -3.96 10.79
C VAL A 71 11.88 -5.28 11.57
N GLY A 72 12.67 -5.39 12.65
CA GLY A 72 12.78 -6.59 13.46
C GLY A 72 14.00 -7.44 13.12
N GLU A 73 14.55 -8.09 14.15
CA GLU A 73 15.80 -8.86 14.06
C GLU A 73 15.59 -10.33 13.65
N LYS A 74 14.34 -10.77 13.50
CA LYS A 74 14.02 -12.13 13.05
C LYS A 74 14.51 -12.33 11.61
N TRP A 75 14.60 -13.59 11.17
CA TRP A 75 15.10 -13.93 9.85
C TRP A 75 14.29 -13.27 8.70
N GLU A 76 12.97 -13.13 8.88
CA GLU A 76 12.09 -12.45 7.93
C GLU A 76 12.45 -10.98 7.75
N GLY A 77 12.68 -10.27 8.87
CA GLY A 77 13.09 -8.87 8.85
C GLY A 77 14.46 -8.69 8.19
N ARG A 78 15.41 -9.58 8.46
CA ARG A 78 16.73 -9.58 7.79
C ARG A 78 16.61 -9.80 6.30
N ALA A 79 15.80 -10.77 5.87
CA ALA A 79 15.53 -11.01 4.46
C ALA A 79 14.89 -9.81 3.77
N ALA A 80 13.95 -9.14 4.44
CA ALA A 80 13.35 -7.89 3.93
C ALA A 80 14.38 -6.78 3.78
N MET A 81 15.23 -6.57 4.78
CA MET A 81 16.29 -5.56 4.71
C MET A 81 17.26 -5.84 3.55
N ASP A 82 17.62 -7.11 3.32
CA ASP A 82 18.50 -7.51 2.22
C ASP A 82 17.82 -7.21 0.87
N ARG A 83 16.61 -7.70 0.66
CA ARG A 83 15.84 -7.51 -0.58
C ARG A 83 15.49 -6.05 -0.89
N LEU A 84 15.37 -5.20 0.13
CA LEU A 84 15.07 -3.78 -0.01
C LEU A 84 16.33 -2.89 0.06
N GLY A 85 17.53 -3.48 -0.01
CA GLY A 85 18.81 -2.75 -0.03
C GLY A 85 19.09 -1.98 1.25
N LEU A 86 18.69 -2.52 2.42
CA LEU A 86 18.83 -1.91 3.74
C LEU A 86 19.85 -2.63 4.63
N ALA A 87 20.41 -3.76 4.21
CA ALA A 87 21.26 -4.60 5.05
C ALA A 87 22.46 -3.83 5.62
N SER A 88 23.13 -2.99 4.81
CA SER A 88 24.25 -2.15 5.26
C SER A 88 23.85 -0.96 6.14
N LEU A 89 22.56 -0.73 6.30
CA LEU A 89 21.98 0.38 7.07
C LEU A 89 21.31 -0.11 8.36
N SER A 90 21.37 -1.40 8.68
CA SER A 90 20.65 -2.04 9.79
C SER A 90 20.81 -1.31 11.13
N ASP A 91 22.02 -0.86 11.43
CA ASP A 91 22.37 -0.20 12.70
C ASP A 91 22.25 1.32 12.65
N LYS A 92 21.89 1.88 11.50
CA LYS A 92 21.67 3.33 11.37
C LYS A 92 20.30 3.72 11.92
N LYS A 93 20.27 4.90 12.56
CA LYS A 93 19.01 5.52 12.96
C LYS A 93 18.22 5.94 11.71
N ILE A 94 16.91 5.69 11.75
CA ILE A 94 16.02 6.02 10.63
C ILE A 94 16.04 7.52 10.33
N SER A 95 16.14 8.36 11.36
CA SER A 95 16.26 9.82 11.20
C SER A 95 17.49 10.28 10.39
N SER A 96 18.55 9.45 10.30
CA SER A 96 19.76 9.75 9.53
C SER A 96 19.72 9.29 8.07
N LEU A 97 18.67 8.58 7.68
CA LEU A 97 18.51 8.04 6.33
C LEU A 97 17.99 9.09 5.35
N SER A 98 18.28 8.90 4.07
CA SER A 98 17.61 9.62 2.99
C SER A 98 16.11 9.30 2.94
N GLY A 99 15.30 10.17 2.33
CA GLY A 99 13.85 9.95 2.23
C GLY A 99 13.48 8.63 1.55
N GLY A 100 14.25 8.21 0.53
CA GLY A 100 14.05 6.91 -0.13
C GLY A 100 14.38 5.73 0.77
N GLU A 101 15.49 5.79 1.52
CA GLU A 101 15.87 4.77 2.51
C GLU A 101 14.85 4.68 3.65
N GLN A 102 14.36 5.82 4.15
CA GLN A 102 13.29 5.86 5.16
C GLN A 102 12.03 5.16 4.64
N LYS A 103 11.65 5.40 3.37
CA LYS A 103 10.48 4.77 2.78
C LYS A 103 10.67 3.26 2.63
N ARG A 104 11.85 2.80 2.21
CA ARG A 104 12.15 1.36 2.16
C ARG A 104 12.13 0.71 3.55
N ALA A 105 12.66 1.38 4.57
CA ALA A 105 12.63 0.90 5.95
C ALA A 105 11.19 0.79 6.48
N ALA A 106 10.35 1.79 6.23
CA ALA A 106 8.93 1.76 6.59
C ALA A 106 8.18 0.64 5.87
N LEU A 107 8.46 0.44 4.58
CA LEU A 107 7.89 -0.66 3.80
C LEU A 107 8.30 -2.01 4.39
N ALA A 108 9.58 -2.21 4.68
CA ALA A 108 10.08 -3.43 5.29
C ALA A 108 9.37 -3.76 6.61
N ALA A 109 9.23 -2.76 7.48
CA ALA A 109 8.54 -2.92 8.77
C ALA A 109 7.07 -3.33 8.59
N ILE A 110 6.35 -2.70 7.65
CA ILE A 110 4.93 -2.94 7.41
C ILE A 110 4.68 -4.29 6.75
N LEU A 111 5.49 -4.70 5.80
CA LEU A 111 5.33 -5.98 5.10
C LEU A 111 5.49 -7.20 6.02
N HIS A 112 6.14 -7.02 7.16
CA HIS A 112 6.34 -8.07 8.18
C HIS A 112 5.42 -7.94 9.39
N ASP A 113 4.45 -7.02 9.37
CA ASP A 113 3.44 -6.94 10.43
C ASP A 113 2.45 -8.11 10.30
N GLN A 114 2.80 -9.22 10.97
CA GLN A 114 2.00 -10.44 10.98
C GLN A 114 0.64 -10.28 11.68
N ASN A 115 0.42 -9.17 12.39
CA ASN A 115 -0.83 -8.89 13.08
C ASN A 115 -1.79 -8.07 12.23
N ALA A 116 -1.36 -7.54 11.10
CA ALA A 116 -2.21 -6.73 10.24
C ALA A 116 -3.19 -7.59 9.45
N ASP A 117 -4.48 -7.24 9.51
CA ASP A 117 -5.53 -7.80 8.67
C ASP A 117 -5.64 -7.07 7.33
N LEU A 118 -5.16 -5.82 7.29
CA LEU A 118 -5.22 -4.94 6.13
C LEU A 118 -3.93 -4.13 5.98
N LEU A 119 -3.30 -4.23 4.82
CA LEU A 119 -2.22 -3.35 4.41
C LEU A 119 -2.75 -2.23 3.51
N LEU A 120 -2.38 -0.99 3.82
CA LEU A 120 -2.65 0.19 3.00
C LEU A 120 -1.32 0.76 2.53
N LEU A 121 -1.05 0.72 1.22
CA LEU A 121 0.26 1.08 0.66
C LEU A 121 0.13 2.22 -0.35
N ASP A 122 0.77 3.36 -0.08
CA ASP A 122 0.78 4.52 -0.98
C ASP A 122 2.08 4.56 -1.78
N GLU A 123 1.99 4.25 -3.08
CA GLU A 123 3.10 4.19 -4.04
C GLU A 123 4.28 3.35 -3.51
N PRO A 124 4.07 2.04 -3.21
CA PRO A 124 5.08 1.22 -2.55
C PRO A 124 6.27 0.88 -3.43
N THR A 125 6.18 0.99 -4.77
CA THR A 125 7.28 0.72 -5.70
C THR A 125 8.28 1.87 -5.80
N ASN A 126 7.94 3.07 -5.33
CA ASN A 126 8.84 4.21 -5.40
C ASN A 126 10.12 3.96 -4.60
N HIS A 127 11.26 4.22 -5.21
CA HIS A 127 12.60 4.02 -4.66
C HIS A 127 13.02 2.55 -4.49
N LEU A 128 12.31 1.60 -5.11
CA LEU A 128 12.72 0.21 -5.21
C LEU A 128 13.46 -0.05 -6.53
N ASP A 129 14.45 -0.93 -6.48
CA ASP A 129 15.02 -1.58 -7.64
C ASP A 129 14.16 -2.80 -8.06
N ILE A 130 14.61 -3.50 -9.09
CA ILE A 130 13.88 -4.64 -9.65
C ILE A 130 13.69 -5.76 -8.60
N GLU A 131 14.74 -6.06 -7.83
CA GLU A 131 14.69 -7.11 -6.80
C GLU A 131 13.71 -6.73 -5.67
N GLY A 132 13.70 -5.47 -5.26
CA GLY A 132 12.76 -4.93 -4.29
C GLY A 132 11.31 -4.98 -4.77
N ILE A 133 11.05 -4.70 -6.06
CA ILE A 133 9.71 -4.80 -6.65
C ILE A 133 9.24 -6.27 -6.68
N GLU A 134 10.08 -7.21 -7.13
CA GLU A 134 9.75 -8.64 -7.14
C GLU A 134 9.47 -9.19 -5.73
N TYR A 135 10.25 -8.73 -4.76
CA TYR A 135 10.01 -9.06 -3.36
C TYR A 135 8.67 -8.52 -2.87
N LEU A 136 8.38 -7.24 -3.13
CA LEU A 136 7.10 -6.61 -2.81
C LEU A 136 5.92 -7.35 -3.43
N GLU A 137 5.98 -7.68 -4.72
CA GLU A 137 4.96 -8.47 -5.42
C GLU A 137 4.70 -9.81 -4.72
N THR A 138 5.76 -10.51 -4.36
CA THR A 138 5.68 -11.81 -3.67
C THR A 138 5.00 -11.68 -2.31
N VAL A 139 5.39 -10.69 -1.51
CA VAL A 139 4.81 -10.46 -0.19
C VAL A 139 3.34 -10.06 -0.30
N MET A 140 3.01 -9.10 -1.19
CA MET A 140 1.63 -8.65 -1.38
C MET A 140 0.72 -9.79 -1.86
N THR A 141 1.19 -10.63 -2.76
CA THR A 141 0.41 -11.77 -3.28
C THR A 141 0.12 -12.80 -2.19
N ASN A 142 1.10 -13.09 -1.33
CA ASN A 142 1.00 -14.12 -0.29
C ASN A 142 0.49 -13.59 1.06
N PHE A 143 0.25 -12.30 1.20
CA PHE A 143 -0.23 -11.73 2.44
C PHE A 143 -1.57 -12.37 2.86
N ALA A 144 -1.70 -12.74 4.13
CA ALA A 144 -2.88 -13.47 4.62
C ALA A 144 -4.16 -12.62 4.65
N GLY A 145 -4.01 -11.32 4.92
CA GLY A 145 -5.10 -10.35 4.95
C GLY A 145 -5.37 -9.71 3.59
N ALA A 146 -6.04 -8.58 3.59
CA ALA A 146 -6.28 -7.76 2.40
C ALA A 146 -5.17 -6.73 2.17
N VAL A 147 -4.98 -6.33 0.92
CA VAL A 147 -4.05 -5.25 0.54
C VAL A 147 -4.78 -4.23 -0.32
N VAL A 148 -4.71 -2.96 0.06
CA VAL A 148 -5.14 -1.84 -0.78
C VAL A 148 -3.90 -1.02 -1.11
N PHE A 149 -3.65 -0.78 -2.38
CA PHE A 149 -2.45 -0.07 -2.78
C PHE A 149 -2.71 0.93 -3.91
N VAL A 150 -2.08 2.07 -3.79
CA VAL A 150 -2.01 3.09 -4.86
C VAL A 150 -0.73 2.84 -5.63
N SER A 151 -0.80 2.70 -6.94
CA SER A 151 0.38 2.61 -7.79
C SER A 151 0.11 3.12 -9.19
N HIS A 152 1.15 3.63 -9.84
CA HIS A 152 1.20 3.91 -11.29
C HIS A 152 1.92 2.80 -12.07
N ASP A 153 2.47 1.82 -11.36
CA ASP A 153 3.14 0.67 -11.97
C ASP A 153 2.12 -0.36 -12.46
N ARG A 154 1.90 -0.34 -13.77
CA ARG A 154 0.95 -1.26 -14.44
C ARG A 154 1.36 -2.72 -14.31
N HIS A 155 2.66 -2.99 -14.21
CA HIS A 155 3.18 -4.35 -14.07
C HIS A 155 2.79 -4.92 -12.70
N LEU A 156 3.06 -4.15 -11.63
CA LEU A 156 2.62 -4.52 -10.28
C LEU A 156 1.12 -4.74 -10.23
N ILE A 157 0.32 -3.83 -10.80
CA ILE A 157 -1.14 -3.93 -10.78
C ILE A 157 -1.61 -5.22 -11.47
N ASN A 158 -1.10 -5.52 -12.66
CA ASN A 158 -1.47 -6.74 -13.38
C ASN A 158 -1.08 -8.04 -12.65
N ARG A 159 0.02 -8.01 -11.91
CA ARG A 159 0.50 -9.21 -11.20
C ARG A 159 -0.17 -9.46 -9.86
N VAL A 160 -0.57 -8.40 -9.18
CA VAL A 160 -1.02 -8.49 -7.79
C VAL A 160 -2.51 -8.24 -7.64
N ALA A 161 -3.10 -7.28 -8.39
CA ALA A 161 -4.47 -6.86 -8.17
C ALA A 161 -5.49 -7.95 -8.52
N THR A 162 -6.43 -8.18 -7.60
CA THR A 162 -7.65 -8.97 -7.82
C THR A 162 -8.83 -8.07 -8.15
N LYS A 163 -8.73 -6.78 -7.78
CA LYS A 163 -9.72 -5.74 -8.05
C LYS A 163 -9.01 -4.43 -8.35
N THR A 164 -9.63 -3.61 -9.17
CA THR A 164 -9.12 -2.27 -9.52
C THR A 164 -10.21 -1.25 -9.30
N LEU A 165 -9.92 -0.19 -8.54
CA LEU A 165 -10.75 0.98 -8.32
C LEU A 165 -10.10 2.18 -9.01
N GLU A 166 -10.76 2.77 -9.98
CA GLU A 166 -10.34 4.05 -10.56
C GLU A 166 -11.15 5.20 -9.99
N ILE A 167 -10.45 6.24 -9.51
CA ILE A 167 -11.03 7.54 -9.14
C ILE A 167 -10.79 8.49 -10.31
N ALA A 168 -11.80 8.64 -11.16
CA ALA A 168 -11.78 9.51 -12.31
C ALA A 168 -12.52 10.83 -12.04
N THR A 169 -12.44 11.77 -12.97
CA THR A 169 -13.10 13.09 -12.85
C THR A 169 -14.61 13.01 -12.96
N ASP A 170 -15.12 12.01 -13.62
CA ASP A 170 -16.53 11.75 -13.93
C ASP A 170 -17.16 10.68 -13.02
N GLY A 171 -16.37 10.05 -12.14
CA GLY A 171 -16.89 9.06 -11.20
C GLY A 171 -15.84 8.08 -10.68
N CYS A 172 -16.31 7.07 -9.97
CA CYS A 172 -15.49 5.99 -9.44
C CYS A 172 -15.91 4.67 -10.09
N TYR A 173 -14.94 3.92 -10.60
CA TYR A 173 -15.17 2.69 -11.37
C TYR A 173 -14.45 1.51 -10.72
N MET A 174 -15.22 0.48 -10.35
CA MET A 174 -14.69 -0.76 -9.80
C MET A 174 -14.70 -1.85 -10.87
N THR A 175 -13.61 -2.56 -11.00
CA THR A 175 -13.46 -3.68 -11.93
C THR A 175 -12.82 -4.87 -11.21
N GLU A 176 -13.28 -6.06 -11.49
CA GLU A 176 -12.59 -7.29 -11.07
C GLU A 176 -11.36 -7.50 -11.97
N GLY A 177 -10.22 -7.86 -11.35
CA GLY A 177 -8.96 -8.07 -12.06
C GLY A 177 -7.98 -6.90 -11.99
N GLY A 178 -6.92 -6.99 -12.81
CA GLY A 178 -5.82 -6.03 -12.86
C GLY A 178 -6.05 -4.88 -13.85
N TYR A 179 -4.96 -4.28 -14.28
CA TYR A 179 -5.00 -3.11 -15.16
C TYR A 179 -5.55 -3.42 -16.56
N GLN A 180 -5.28 -4.61 -17.11
CA GLN A 180 -5.75 -4.97 -18.44
C GLN A 180 -7.26 -5.20 -18.48
N GLU A 181 -7.80 -5.92 -17.47
CA GLU A 181 -9.24 -6.13 -17.32
C GLU A 181 -9.97 -4.81 -17.10
N HIS A 182 -9.35 -3.89 -16.35
CA HIS A 182 -9.90 -2.56 -16.13
C HIS A 182 -9.98 -1.76 -17.44
N LEU A 183 -8.94 -1.79 -18.28
CA LEU A 183 -8.96 -1.13 -19.59
C LEU A 183 -10.00 -1.73 -20.53
N ALA A 184 -10.15 -3.05 -20.55
CA ALA A 184 -11.15 -3.73 -21.36
C ALA A 184 -12.57 -3.31 -20.94
N ALA A 185 -12.86 -3.30 -19.63
CA ALA A 185 -14.16 -2.87 -19.11
C ALA A 185 -14.50 -1.39 -19.40
N LYS A 186 -13.50 -0.55 -19.67
CA LYS A 186 -13.70 0.86 -20.05
C LYS A 186 -13.95 1.07 -21.56
N ALA A 187 -13.57 0.10 -22.37
CA ALA A 187 -13.70 0.18 -23.83
C ALA A 187 -15.08 -0.26 -24.35
N ASP A 188 -15.84 -0.98 -23.51
CA ASP A 188 -17.23 -1.40 -23.74
C ASP A 188 -18.23 -0.33 -23.23
#